data_0f6f33bf8c524c7663b47d1f9722bfa2
#
_entry.id   0f6f33bf8c524c7663b47d1f9722bfa2
#
_cell.length_a   1.000
_cell.length_b   1.000
_cell.length_c   1.000
_cell.angle_alpha   90.00
_cell.angle_beta   90.00
_cell.angle_gamma   90.00
#
_symmetry.space_group_name_H-M   'P 1'
#
loop_
_entity.id
_entity.type
_entity.pdbx_description
1 polymer ?
#
loop_
_entity_poly.entity_id
_entity_poly.type
_entity_poly.pdbx_seq_one_letter_code
_entity_poly.pdbx_strand_id
1 'polypeptide(L)'
;MPDFDVIDRAAGLAPGNPLHTTRRFRAKVVAATQASHDALLLEPVPGLSPTDRLRVAVHACEAAGATSLAGHYADLLASTDDDAPASPALPAMLRFAAALTTEPRLGDRAAIAALKSAGLDDAAIVALAQLVAFLAYQVRVVAGLQALRASGGGTR
;
A
#
# COMPACT_ATOMS: atom_id res chain seq x y z
N MET A 1 18.23 7.62 -13.44
CA MET A 1 17.10 6.68 -13.35
C MET A 1 15.84 7.45 -13.60
N PRO A 2 14.92 7.01 -14.48
CA PRO A 2 13.61 7.63 -14.50
C PRO A 2 13.04 7.55 -13.08
N ASP A 3 12.53 8.69 -12.63
CA ASP A 3 12.01 8.90 -11.28
C ASP A 3 10.82 7.94 -11.05
N PHE A 4 11.10 6.74 -10.52
CA PHE A 4 10.11 5.69 -10.32
C PHE A 4 9.16 6.13 -9.20
N ASP A 5 7.89 6.25 -9.52
CA ASP A 5 6.83 6.58 -8.56
C ASP A 5 5.68 5.58 -8.69
N VAL A 6 5.39 4.90 -7.59
CA VAL A 6 4.38 3.82 -7.55
C VAL A 6 2.99 4.33 -7.96
N ILE A 7 2.62 5.53 -7.52
CA ILE A 7 1.29 6.10 -7.82
C ILE A 7 1.19 6.46 -9.32
N ASP A 8 2.22 7.08 -9.90
CA ASP A 8 2.23 7.39 -11.33
C ASP A 8 2.09 6.10 -12.16
N ARG A 9 2.85 5.07 -11.83
CA ARG A 9 2.78 3.77 -12.49
C ARG A 9 1.39 3.14 -12.37
N ALA A 10 0.84 3.06 -11.15
CA ALA A 10 -0.46 2.45 -10.90
C ALA A 10 -1.62 3.23 -11.54
N ALA A 11 -1.50 4.55 -11.63
CA ALA A 11 -2.47 5.40 -12.31
C ALA A 11 -2.29 5.43 -13.85
N GLY A 12 -1.21 4.84 -14.39
CA GLY A 12 -0.87 4.85 -15.80
C GLY A 12 -0.50 6.25 -16.30
N LEU A 13 0.20 7.02 -15.48
CA LEU A 13 0.70 8.35 -15.82
C LEU A 13 2.16 8.26 -16.28
N ALA A 14 2.48 8.92 -17.39
CA ALA A 14 3.83 9.01 -17.92
C ALA A 14 4.22 10.47 -18.18
N PRO A 15 5.53 10.77 -18.25
CA PRO A 15 6.00 12.08 -18.69
C PRO A 15 5.33 12.50 -20.00
N GLY A 16 4.90 13.76 -20.08
CA GLY A 16 4.12 14.29 -21.21
C GLY A 16 2.60 14.23 -21.02
N ASN A 17 2.10 13.46 -20.07
CA ASN A 17 0.69 13.50 -19.69
C ASN A 17 0.41 14.74 -18.81
N PRO A 18 -0.63 15.57 -19.11
CA PRO A 18 -0.96 16.73 -18.29
C PRO A 18 -1.23 16.42 -16.82
N LEU A 19 -1.87 15.28 -16.52
CA LEU A 19 -2.11 14.85 -15.14
C LEU A 19 -0.81 14.47 -14.41
N HIS A 20 0.18 13.91 -15.11
CA HIS A 20 1.50 13.66 -14.52
C HIS A 20 2.15 14.97 -14.06
N THR A 21 2.12 16.02 -14.92
CA THR A 21 2.63 17.35 -14.57
C THR A 21 1.85 17.96 -13.41
N THR A 22 0.53 17.88 -13.44
CA THR A 22 -0.35 18.40 -12.39
C THR A 22 -0.08 17.72 -11.04
N ARG A 23 0.05 16.39 -11.01
CA ARG A 23 0.34 15.65 -9.79
C ARG A 23 1.70 16.06 -9.19
N ARG A 24 2.68 16.29 -10.06
CA ARG A 24 4.05 16.63 -9.65
C ARG A 24 4.26 18.12 -9.33
N PHE A 25 3.22 18.95 -9.42
CA PHE A 25 3.27 20.35 -9.04
C PHE A 25 3.78 20.55 -7.60
N ARG A 26 3.41 19.66 -6.68
CA ARG A 26 3.92 19.63 -5.30
C ARG A 26 5.01 18.57 -5.16
N ALA A 27 6.19 18.82 -5.70
CA ALA A 27 7.30 17.86 -5.72
C ALA A 27 7.64 17.29 -4.34
N LYS A 28 7.55 18.10 -3.27
CA LYS A 28 7.78 17.64 -1.88
C LYS A 28 6.77 16.57 -1.45
N VAL A 29 5.50 16.66 -1.88
CA VAL A 29 4.47 15.65 -1.55
C VAL A 29 4.76 14.36 -2.29
N VAL A 30 5.15 14.45 -3.57
CA VAL A 30 5.53 13.26 -4.36
C VAL A 30 6.71 12.54 -3.71
N ALA A 31 7.77 13.26 -3.38
CA ALA A 31 8.96 12.70 -2.73
C ALA A 31 8.62 12.08 -1.35
N ALA A 32 7.82 12.76 -0.53
CA ALA A 32 7.41 12.25 0.78
C ALA A 32 6.54 10.99 0.66
N THR A 33 5.69 10.91 -0.35
CA THR A 33 4.88 9.72 -0.61
C THR A 33 5.74 8.52 -0.99
N GLN A 34 6.72 8.72 -1.89
CA GLN A 34 7.64 7.64 -2.26
C GLN A 34 8.53 7.24 -1.07
N ALA A 35 9.04 8.18 -0.30
CA ALA A 35 9.81 7.88 0.91
C ALA A 35 8.98 7.09 1.95
N SER A 36 7.68 7.38 2.09
CA SER A 36 6.78 6.60 2.94
C SER A 36 6.58 5.17 2.43
N HIS A 37 6.47 5.01 1.11
CA HIS A 37 6.42 3.67 0.49
C HIS A 37 7.68 2.87 0.84
N ASP A 38 8.85 3.46 0.65
CA ASP A 38 10.11 2.78 0.87
C ASP A 38 10.29 2.41 2.36
N ALA A 39 10.01 3.34 3.26
CA ALA A 39 10.10 3.12 4.71
C ALA A 39 9.13 2.04 5.22
N LEU A 40 7.91 1.99 4.70
CA LEU A 40 6.89 1.06 5.18
C LEU A 40 7.00 -0.34 4.54
N LEU A 41 7.55 -0.45 3.35
CA LEU A 41 7.55 -1.70 2.59
C LEU A 41 8.94 -2.30 2.40
N LEU A 42 9.97 -1.48 2.20
CA LEU A 42 11.31 -1.95 1.82
C LEU A 42 12.30 -1.91 2.99
N GLU A 43 12.25 -0.88 3.83
CA GLU A 43 13.17 -0.76 4.96
C GLU A 43 12.85 -1.76 6.08
N PRO A 44 13.84 -2.15 6.90
CA PRO A 44 13.62 -3.04 8.04
C PRO A 44 12.62 -2.46 9.04
N VAL A 45 11.62 -3.25 9.42
CA VAL A 45 10.65 -2.91 10.48
C VAL A 45 10.70 -4.04 11.52
N PRO A 46 11.01 -3.74 12.80
CA PRO A 46 11.03 -4.75 13.83
C PRO A 46 9.70 -5.50 13.93
N GLY A 47 9.75 -6.82 14.03
CA GLY A 47 8.57 -7.68 14.17
C GLY A 47 7.73 -7.90 12.93
N LEU A 48 8.07 -7.28 11.78
CA LEU A 48 7.37 -7.45 10.51
C LEU A 48 8.35 -7.71 9.36
N SER A 49 8.34 -8.92 8.80
CA SER A 49 9.19 -9.22 7.65
C SER A 49 8.77 -8.39 6.41
N PRO A 50 9.70 -8.03 5.52
CA PRO A 50 9.38 -7.35 4.26
C PRO A 50 8.36 -8.14 3.45
N THR A 51 8.54 -9.46 3.36
CA THR A 51 7.68 -10.36 2.59
C THR A 51 6.24 -10.38 3.14
N ASP A 52 6.06 -10.43 4.48
CA ASP A 52 4.72 -10.37 5.07
C ASP A 52 4.06 -9.01 4.88
N ARG A 53 4.83 -7.91 4.91
CA ARG A 53 4.31 -6.57 4.60
C ARG A 53 3.84 -6.46 3.15
N LEU A 54 4.56 -7.07 2.20
CA LEU A 54 4.12 -7.15 0.80
C LEU A 54 2.86 -8.01 0.64
N ARG A 55 2.76 -9.15 1.33
CA ARG A 55 1.54 -9.96 1.36
C ARG A 55 0.34 -9.18 1.91
N VAL A 56 0.55 -8.39 2.96
CA VAL A 56 -0.47 -7.48 3.50
C VAL A 56 -0.84 -6.40 2.47
N ALA A 57 0.13 -5.84 1.75
CA ALA A 57 -0.13 -4.82 0.74
C ALA A 57 -0.96 -5.36 -0.44
N VAL A 58 -0.62 -6.54 -0.94
CA VAL A 58 -1.43 -7.23 -1.97
C VAL A 58 -2.86 -7.40 -1.48
N HIS A 59 -3.03 -8.02 -0.31
CA HIS A 59 -4.35 -8.33 0.25
C HIS A 59 -5.20 -7.10 0.52
N ALA A 60 -4.63 -6.02 1.07
CA ALA A 60 -5.34 -4.77 1.31
C ALA A 60 -5.78 -4.10 0.00
N CYS A 61 -4.92 -4.10 -1.02
CA CYS A 61 -5.26 -3.54 -2.34
C CYS A 61 -6.34 -4.37 -3.05
N GLU A 62 -6.31 -5.70 -2.94
CA GLU A 62 -7.36 -6.59 -3.45
C GLU A 62 -8.69 -6.33 -2.74
N ALA A 63 -8.68 -6.24 -1.41
CA ALA A 63 -9.87 -5.93 -0.61
C ALA A 63 -10.49 -4.56 -0.98
N ALA A 64 -9.66 -3.60 -1.40
CA ALA A 64 -10.09 -2.29 -1.88
C ALA A 64 -10.51 -2.27 -3.36
N GLY A 65 -10.38 -3.38 -4.10
CA GLY A 65 -10.60 -3.44 -5.55
C GLY A 65 -9.57 -2.67 -6.37
N ALA A 66 -8.40 -2.36 -5.82
CA ALA A 66 -7.34 -1.59 -6.45
C ALA A 66 -6.38 -2.48 -7.25
N THR A 67 -6.85 -3.06 -8.35
CA THR A 67 -6.16 -4.11 -9.13
C THR A 67 -4.75 -3.69 -9.61
N SER A 68 -4.55 -2.44 -10.03
CA SER A 68 -3.24 -1.96 -10.50
C SER A 68 -2.19 -1.90 -9.38
N LEU A 69 -2.60 -1.50 -8.16
CA LEU A 69 -1.73 -1.52 -6.99
C LEU A 69 -1.50 -2.94 -6.48
N ALA A 70 -2.54 -3.78 -6.45
CA ALA A 70 -2.40 -5.19 -6.07
C ALA A 70 -1.40 -5.91 -6.98
N GLY A 71 -1.50 -5.72 -8.30
CA GLY A 71 -0.54 -6.24 -9.26
C GLY A 71 0.89 -5.74 -9.02
N HIS A 72 1.06 -4.43 -8.77
CA HIS A 72 2.37 -3.88 -8.45
C HIS A 72 3.01 -4.54 -7.23
N TYR A 73 2.25 -4.72 -6.16
CA TYR A 73 2.77 -5.35 -4.93
C TYR A 73 2.97 -6.87 -5.08
N ALA A 74 2.16 -7.54 -5.92
CA ALA A 74 2.36 -8.94 -6.27
C ALA A 74 3.65 -9.15 -7.08
N ASP A 75 3.93 -8.28 -8.06
CA ASP A 75 5.18 -8.30 -8.83
C ASP A 75 6.39 -8.07 -7.90
N LEU A 76 6.27 -7.14 -6.97
CA LEU A 76 7.32 -6.84 -6.01
C LEU A 76 7.56 -8.03 -5.07
N LEU A 77 6.50 -8.66 -4.58
CA LEU A 77 6.57 -9.88 -3.77
C LEU A 77 7.24 -11.04 -4.54
N ALA A 78 6.87 -11.23 -5.80
CA ALA A 78 7.45 -12.28 -6.65
C ALA A 78 8.93 -12.03 -6.99
N SER A 79 9.39 -10.79 -6.92
CA SER A 79 10.79 -10.40 -7.16
C SER A 79 11.67 -10.46 -5.92
N THR A 80 11.10 -10.76 -4.74
CA THR A 80 11.91 -10.95 -3.53
C THR A 80 12.53 -12.34 -3.53
N ASP A 81 13.85 -12.40 -3.31
CA ASP A 81 14.59 -13.67 -3.15
C ASP A 81 14.38 -14.29 -1.74
N ASP A 82 13.41 -13.79 -0.99
CA ASP A 82 13.13 -14.20 0.37
C ASP A 82 12.14 -15.39 0.38
N ASP A 83 12.68 -16.61 0.34
CA ASP A 83 11.95 -17.86 0.53
C ASP A 83 11.50 -18.09 1.99
N ALA A 84 11.60 -17.07 2.86
CA ALA A 84 11.20 -17.22 4.26
C ALA A 84 9.71 -17.59 4.36
N PRO A 85 9.40 -18.60 5.19
CA PRO A 85 8.02 -18.98 5.42
C PRO A 85 7.23 -17.79 6.01
N ALA A 86 5.96 -17.71 5.66
CA ALA A 86 5.06 -16.73 6.24
C ALA A 86 5.08 -16.81 7.77
N SER A 87 5.07 -15.67 8.46
CA SER A 87 5.02 -15.68 9.91
C SER A 87 3.70 -16.29 10.42
N PRO A 88 3.70 -16.93 11.59
CA PRO A 88 2.46 -17.42 12.21
C PRO A 88 1.41 -16.33 12.45
N ALA A 89 1.84 -15.07 12.54
CA ALA A 89 0.97 -13.91 12.71
C ALA A 89 0.29 -13.44 11.40
N LEU A 90 0.78 -13.86 10.23
CA LEU A 90 0.28 -13.37 8.94
C LEU A 90 -1.25 -13.48 8.80
N PRO A 91 -1.92 -14.58 9.16
CA PRO A 91 -3.38 -14.65 9.05
C PRO A 91 -4.13 -13.58 9.87
N ALA A 92 -3.59 -13.21 11.04
CA ALA A 92 -4.15 -12.14 11.86
C ALA A 92 -3.90 -10.75 11.23
N MET A 93 -2.70 -10.55 10.66
CA MET A 93 -2.35 -9.32 9.94
C MET A 93 -3.25 -9.10 8.72
N LEU A 94 -3.50 -10.14 7.92
CA LEU A 94 -4.37 -10.06 6.74
C LEU A 94 -5.82 -9.73 7.13
N ARG A 95 -6.36 -10.38 8.18
CA ARG A 95 -7.72 -10.04 8.68
C ARG A 95 -7.80 -8.59 9.15
N PHE A 96 -6.81 -8.14 9.90
CA PHE A 96 -6.74 -6.75 10.38
C PHE A 96 -6.66 -5.76 9.20
N ALA A 97 -5.81 -6.03 8.22
CA ALA A 97 -5.67 -5.19 7.04
C ALA A 97 -6.96 -5.11 6.22
N ALA A 98 -7.62 -6.25 5.98
CA ALA A 98 -8.90 -6.28 5.29
C ALA A 98 -9.98 -5.48 6.04
N ALA A 99 -10.09 -5.69 7.36
CA ALA A 99 -11.04 -4.97 8.20
C ALA A 99 -10.81 -3.46 8.16
N LEU A 100 -9.58 -2.99 8.38
CA LEU A 100 -9.27 -1.56 8.29
C LEU A 100 -9.51 -0.96 6.89
N THR A 101 -9.32 -1.75 5.84
CA THR A 101 -9.52 -1.29 4.47
C THR A 101 -10.99 -1.13 4.11
N THR A 102 -11.83 -2.10 4.47
CA THR A 102 -13.24 -2.15 4.05
C THR A 102 -14.20 -1.57 5.08
N GLU A 103 -13.88 -1.71 6.36
CA GLU A 103 -14.73 -1.29 7.46
C GLU A 103 -13.89 -0.80 8.65
N PRO A 104 -13.28 0.41 8.58
CA PRO A 104 -12.29 0.90 9.54
C PRO A 104 -12.73 0.88 11.01
N ARG A 105 -14.04 0.90 11.29
CA ARG A 105 -14.59 0.78 12.65
C ARG A 105 -14.27 -0.56 13.32
N LEU A 106 -13.94 -1.59 12.55
CA LEU A 106 -13.52 -2.90 13.05
C LEU A 106 -12.05 -2.94 13.52
N GLY A 107 -11.30 -1.86 13.33
CA GLY A 107 -9.97 -1.67 13.94
C GLY A 107 -10.06 -1.35 15.43
N ASP A 108 -10.82 -2.11 16.18
CA ASP A 108 -11.14 -1.92 17.58
C ASP A 108 -10.18 -2.64 18.54
N ARG A 109 -10.51 -2.59 19.84
CA ARG A 109 -9.72 -3.26 20.88
C ARG A 109 -9.60 -4.78 20.65
N ALA A 110 -10.65 -5.42 20.12
CA ALA A 110 -10.63 -6.86 19.88
C ALA A 110 -9.68 -7.22 18.72
N ALA A 111 -9.64 -6.40 17.67
CA ALA A 111 -8.71 -6.56 16.57
C ALA A 111 -7.25 -6.42 17.05
N ILE A 112 -6.95 -5.44 17.90
CA ILE A 112 -5.62 -5.27 18.51
C ILE A 112 -5.26 -6.47 19.40
N ALA A 113 -6.21 -6.95 20.22
CA ALA A 113 -5.98 -8.13 21.07
C ALA A 113 -5.67 -9.38 20.23
N ALA A 114 -6.32 -9.56 19.08
CA ALA A 114 -6.05 -10.67 18.17
C ALA A 114 -4.63 -10.61 17.59
N LEU A 115 -4.13 -9.42 17.23
CA LEU A 115 -2.74 -9.24 16.78
C LEU A 115 -1.72 -9.56 17.88
N LYS A 116 -1.97 -9.09 19.11
CA LYS A 116 -1.13 -9.41 20.27
C LYS A 116 -1.11 -10.92 20.56
N SER A 117 -2.28 -11.58 20.49
CA SER A 117 -2.38 -13.03 20.67
C SER A 117 -1.65 -13.81 19.57
N ALA A 118 -1.50 -13.23 18.39
CA ALA A 118 -0.72 -13.78 17.29
C ALA A 118 0.80 -13.53 17.43
N GLY A 119 1.24 -12.80 18.47
CA GLY A 119 2.65 -12.59 18.80
C GLY A 119 3.22 -11.25 18.34
N LEU A 120 2.41 -10.30 17.83
CA LEU A 120 2.89 -8.97 17.50
C LEU A 120 3.01 -8.12 18.77
N ASP A 121 4.12 -7.40 18.88
CA ASP A 121 4.28 -6.35 19.88
C ASP A 121 3.62 -5.03 19.45
N ASP A 122 3.60 -4.05 20.35
CA ASP A 122 2.95 -2.76 20.08
C ASP A 122 3.62 -2.00 18.93
N ALA A 123 4.93 -2.11 18.76
CA ALA A 123 5.66 -1.46 17.70
C ALA A 123 5.29 -2.04 16.30
N ALA A 124 5.24 -3.37 16.22
CA ALA A 124 4.81 -4.06 14.99
C ALA A 124 3.33 -3.75 14.65
N ILE A 125 2.45 -3.67 15.64
CA ILE A 125 1.04 -3.31 15.44
C ILE A 125 0.91 -1.88 14.92
N VAL A 126 1.65 -0.93 15.48
CA VAL A 126 1.67 0.46 14.99
C VAL A 126 2.17 0.52 13.56
N ALA A 127 3.27 -0.15 13.25
CA ALA A 127 3.82 -0.18 11.89
C ALA A 127 2.84 -0.83 10.88
N LEU A 128 2.17 -1.91 11.27
CA LEU A 128 1.12 -2.54 10.46
C LEU A 128 -0.05 -1.57 10.19
N ALA A 129 -0.51 -0.87 11.21
CA ALA A 129 -1.60 0.11 11.05
C ALA A 129 -1.18 1.28 10.15
N GLN A 130 0.06 1.76 10.27
CA GLN A 130 0.61 2.79 9.39
C GLN A 130 0.70 2.30 7.93
N LEU A 131 1.13 1.06 7.72
CA LEU A 131 1.16 0.46 6.40
C LEU A 131 -0.24 0.43 5.76
N VAL A 132 -1.25 -0.07 6.48
CA VAL A 132 -2.62 -0.13 5.95
C VAL A 132 -3.19 1.26 5.68
N ALA A 133 -2.93 2.24 6.55
CA ALA A 133 -3.34 3.63 6.33
C ALA A 133 -2.68 4.25 5.09
N PHE A 134 -1.40 3.97 4.88
CA PHE A 134 -0.66 4.41 3.69
C PHE A 134 -1.21 3.77 2.40
N LEU A 135 -1.49 2.46 2.42
CA LEU A 135 -2.11 1.77 1.29
C LEU A 135 -3.49 2.36 0.96
N ALA A 136 -4.31 2.66 1.98
CA ALA A 136 -5.59 3.32 1.79
C ALA A 136 -5.47 4.72 1.18
N TYR A 137 -4.41 5.46 1.50
CA TYR A 137 -4.06 6.72 0.84
C TYR A 137 -3.72 6.50 -0.64
N GLN A 138 -2.83 5.55 -0.96
CA GLN A 138 -2.44 5.26 -2.34
C GLN A 138 -3.64 4.85 -3.20
N VAL A 139 -4.48 3.94 -2.69
CA VAL A 139 -5.70 3.48 -3.38
C VAL A 139 -6.58 4.66 -3.77
N ARG A 140 -6.83 5.60 -2.86
CA ARG A 140 -7.68 6.76 -3.13
C ARG A 140 -7.05 7.72 -4.14
N VAL A 141 -5.76 7.97 -4.05
CA VAL A 141 -5.06 8.85 -5.01
C VAL A 141 -5.05 8.22 -6.40
N VAL A 142 -4.72 6.94 -6.51
CA VAL A 142 -4.71 6.23 -7.81
C VAL A 142 -6.10 6.22 -8.42
N ALA A 143 -7.14 5.89 -7.65
CA ALA A 143 -8.52 5.90 -8.13
C ALA A 143 -8.95 7.27 -8.65
N GLY A 144 -8.62 8.35 -7.92
CA GLY A 144 -8.90 9.72 -8.35
C GLY A 144 -8.19 10.10 -9.64
N LEU A 145 -6.91 9.74 -9.77
CA LEU A 145 -6.13 10.00 -11.00
C LEU A 145 -6.65 9.20 -12.21
N GLN A 146 -7.05 7.94 -11.99
CA GLN A 146 -7.66 7.12 -13.03
C GLN A 146 -9.01 7.68 -13.48
N ALA A 147 -9.84 8.15 -12.55
CA ALA A 147 -11.12 8.79 -12.87
C ALA A 147 -10.92 10.09 -13.67
N LEU A 148 -9.97 10.94 -13.28
CA LEU A 148 -9.63 12.15 -14.03
C LEU A 148 -9.12 11.83 -15.43
N ARG A 149 -8.29 10.80 -15.58
CA ARG A 149 -7.81 10.36 -16.89
C ARG A 149 -8.96 9.87 -17.78
N ALA A 150 -9.89 9.12 -17.23
CA ALA A 150 -11.06 8.64 -17.97
C ALA A 150 -11.98 9.79 -18.40
N SER A 151 -12.19 10.80 -17.56
CA SER A 151 -13.04 11.96 -17.88
C SER A 151 -12.38 12.93 -18.87
N GLY A 152 -11.04 13.04 -18.86
CA GLY A 152 -10.30 13.90 -19.81
C GLY A 152 -10.14 13.29 -21.21
N GLY A 153 -10.40 11.99 -21.36
CA GLY A 153 -10.38 11.30 -22.66
C GLY A 153 -11.66 11.47 -23.51
N GLY A 154 -12.69 12.09 -22.96
CA GLY A 154 -13.87 12.51 -23.71
C GLY A 154 -13.61 13.84 -24.36
N THR A 155 -13.04 13.84 -25.55
CA THR A 155 -12.85 15.02 -26.40
C THR A 155 -14.17 15.73 -26.64
N ARG A 156 -14.18 17.04 -26.38
CA ARG A 156 -15.07 17.96 -27.08
C ARG A 156 -14.65 18.05 -28.52
#